data_19393da2e34ade4cfb664b2dde76ddc1
#
_entry.id   19393da2e34ade4cfb664b2dde76ddc1
#
_cell.length_a   1.000
_cell.length_b   1.000
_cell.length_c   1.000
_cell.angle_alpha   90.00
_cell.angle_beta   90.00
_cell.angle_gamma   90.00
#
_symmetry.space_group_name_H-M   'P 1'
#
loop_
_entity.id
_entity.type
_entity.pdbx_description
1 polymer ?
#
loop_
_entity_poly.entity_id
_entity_poly.type
_entity_poly.pdbx_seq_one_letter_code
_entity_poly.pdbx_strand_id
1 'polypeptide(L)'
;MQASMRRMSLVSSVAVALAVVLGGTASAQSAGSWKLNLAKSQYIQGQAPKSTTLVYETAGEGIKVTVDQMPFDGPAIHYAYTANYDGKDVPVVGNPAADTSARTRVNATTTNLVNKKAGLVMSTVTLVDSTDGKMLTITTTGKDAAGQKIDSVAVYDKQ
;
A
#
# COMPACT_ATOMS: atom_id res chain seq x y z
N MET A 1 -59.28 -59.56 -17.48
CA MET A 1 -58.20 -58.83 -18.20
C MET A 1 -57.79 -57.63 -17.37
N GLN A 2 -56.67 -57.73 -16.68
CA GLN A 2 -56.15 -56.62 -15.85
C GLN A 2 -54.99 -55.98 -16.57
N ALA A 3 -55.15 -54.72 -16.89
CA ALA A 3 -54.08 -53.90 -17.47
C ALA A 3 -53.25 -53.27 -16.32
N SER A 4 -51.97 -53.68 -16.22
CA SER A 4 -51.03 -53.18 -15.26
C SER A 4 -50.49 -51.82 -15.72
N MET A 5 -50.84 -50.75 -14.98
CA MET A 5 -50.24 -49.41 -15.14
C MET A 5 -48.93 -49.38 -14.45
N ARG A 6 -47.83 -49.36 -15.21
CA ARG A 6 -46.48 -49.04 -14.68
C ARG A 6 -46.39 -47.53 -14.44
N ARG A 7 -46.23 -47.17 -13.18
CA ARG A 7 -45.88 -45.81 -12.78
C ARG A 7 -44.41 -45.57 -13.04
N MET A 8 -44.11 -44.67 -13.95
CA MET A 8 -42.76 -44.16 -14.21
C MET A 8 -42.46 -43.04 -13.24
N SER A 9 -41.55 -43.31 -12.28
CA SER A 9 -41.05 -42.28 -11.36
C SER A 9 -40.02 -41.42 -12.06
N LEU A 10 -40.33 -40.14 -12.26
CA LEU A 10 -39.36 -39.14 -12.67
C LEU A 10 -38.49 -38.80 -11.47
N VAL A 11 -37.24 -39.17 -11.50
CA VAL A 11 -36.23 -38.70 -10.56
C VAL A 11 -35.70 -37.35 -11.10
N SER A 12 -36.18 -36.25 -10.50
CA SER A 12 -35.63 -34.91 -10.76
C SER A 12 -34.27 -34.76 -10.04
N SER A 13 -33.22 -34.84 -10.82
CA SER A 13 -31.87 -34.50 -10.34
C SER A 13 -31.75 -32.99 -10.22
N VAL A 14 -31.79 -32.48 -9.01
CA VAL A 14 -31.43 -31.07 -8.69
C VAL A 14 -29.91 -30.95 -8.74
N ALA A 15 -29.37 -30.39 -9.80
CA ALA A 15 -27.97 -29.98 -9.88
C ALA A 15 -27.78 -28.71 -9.08
N VAL A 16 -27.21 -28.82 -7.87
CA VAL A 16 -26.76 -27.69 -7.11
C VAL A 16 -25.48 -27.16 -7.76
N ALA A 17 -25.61 -26.08 -8.52
CA ALA A 17 -24.46 -25.34 -9.02
C ALA A 17 -23.77 -24.62 -7.84
N LEU A 18 -22.65 -25.17 -7.40
CA LEU A 18 -21.76 -24.51 -6.42
C LEU A 18 -21.08 -23.34 -7.12
N ALA A 19 -21.61 -22.13 -6.97
CA ALA A 19 -20.95 -20.91 -7.41
C ALA A 19 -19.73 -20.70 -6.52
N VAL A 20 -18.55 -21.05 -7.00
CA VAL A 20 -17.28 -20.65 -6.39
C VAL A 20 -17.14 -19.15 -6.61
N VAL A 21 -17.50 -18.37 -5.61
CA VAL A 21 -17.14 -16.94 -5.55
C VAL A 21 -15.63 -16.90 -5.38
N LEU A 22 -14.91 -16.71 -6.49
CA LEU A 22 -13.51 -16.29 -6.48
C LEU A 22 -13.51 -14.89 -5.88
N GLY A 23 -13.43 -14.83 -4.56
CA GLY A 23 -13.13 -13.59 -3.85
C GLY A 23 -11.76 -13.12 -4.35
N GLY A 24 -11.77 -12.15 -5.27
CA GLY A 24 -10.56 -11.47 -5.66
C GLY A 24 -9.95 -10.90 -4.39
N THR A 25 -8.83 -11.44 -3.95
CA THR A 25 -8.01 -10.83 -2.92
C THR A 25 -7.65 -9.44 -3.43
N ALA A 26 -8.22 -8.41 -2.79
CA ALA A 26 -7.82 -7.04 -3.07
C ALA A 26 -6.29 -7.02 -2.90
N SER A 27 -5.58 -6.83 -4.02
CA SER A 27 -4.12 -6.84 -4.03
C SER A 27 -3.65 -5.78 -3.04
N ALA A 28 -3.02 -6.22 -1.95
CA ALA A 28 -2.27 -5.33 -1.08
C ALA A 28 -1.18 -4.67 -1.93
N GLN A 29 -0.75 -3.47 -1.54
CA GLN A 29 0.44 -2.87 -2.12
C GLN A 29 1.51 -3.95 -2.28
N SER A 30 2.14 -4.00 -3.47
CA SER A 30 3.00 -5.12 -3.83
C SER A 30 4.12 -5.30 -2.82
N ALA A 31 4.13 -6.43 -2.13
CA ALA A 31 5.21 -6.81 -1.23
C ALA A 31 6.53 -6.91 -2.02
N GLY A 32 7.65 -6.61 -1.37
CA GLY A 32 8.96 -6.64 -1.95
C GLY A 32 9.85 -5.49 -1.52
N SER A 33 11.04 -5.44 -2.08
CA SER A 33 12.02 -4.37 -1.90
C SER A 33 11.95 -3.39 -3.07
N TRP A 34 12.02 -2.11 -2.76
CA TRP A 34 11.88 -1.01 -3.69
C TRP A 34 13.01 -0.02 -3.52
N LYS A 35 13.68 0.33 -4.59
CA LYS A 35 14.81 1.27 -4.57
C LYS A 35 14.46 2.54 -5.32
N LEU A 36 14.72 3.69 -4.70
CA LEU A 36 14.51 5.01 -5.31
C LEU A 36 15.29 5.12 -6.63
N ASN A 37 14.59 5.53 -7.68
CA ASN A 37 15.15 5.89 -8.97
C ASN A 37 15.12 7.41 -9.13
N LEU A 38 16.24 8.06 -8.83
CA LEU A 38 16.34 9.52 -8.90
C LEU A 38 16.13 10.06 -10.32
N ALA A 39 16.56 9.31 -11.35
CA ALA A 39 16.41 9.76 -12.73
C ALA A 39 14.96 9.83 -13.21
N LYS A 40 14.06 9.05 -12.58
CA LYS A 40 12.62 9.05 -12.87
C LYS A 40 11.83 9.93 -11.89
N SER A 41 12.47 10.47 -10.85
CA SER A 41 11.83 11.22 -9.77
C SER A 41 11.90 12.73 -9.99
N GLN A 42 10.95 13.45 -9.42
CA GLN A 42 10.90 14.92 -9.44
C GLN A 42 10.72 15.45 -8.02
N TYR A 43 11.55 16.41 -7.64
CA TYR A 43 11.49 17.10 -6.36
C TYR A 43 11.26 18.59 -6.65
N ILE A 44 10.00 19.01 -6.65
CA ILE A 44 9.58 20.38 -6.99
C ILE A 44 9.90 21.31 -5.82
N GLN A 45 9.65 20.84 -4.61
CA GLN A 45 10.02 21.50 -3.37
C GLN A 45 10.60 20.47 -2.39
N GLY A 46 11.66 20.87 -1.69
CA GLY A 46 12.46 19.98 -0.87
C GLY A 46 13.65 19.40 -1.64
N GLN A 47 14.54 18.76 -0.91
CA GLN A 47 15.74 18.16 -1.47
C GLN A 47 15.54 16.65 -1.70
N ALA A 48 16.02 16.16 -2.84
CA ALA A 48 16.04 14.72 -3.10
C ALA A 48 16.98 14.03 -2.09
N PRO A 49 16.59 12.90 -1.51
CA PRO A 49 17.52 12.09 -0.72
C PRO A 49 18.60 11.48 -1.62
N LYS A 50 19.76 11.15 -1.06
CA LYS A 50 20.82 10.45 -1.80
C LYS A 50 20.41 9.04 -2.19
N SER A 51 19.64 8.37 -1.32
CA SER A 51 19.06 7.05 -1.59
C SER A 51 17.89 6.78 -0.65
N THR A 52 16.96 5.94 -1.10
CA THR A 52 15.90 5.39 -0.26
C THR A 52 15.63 3.95 -0.69
N THR A 53 15.51 3.07 0.27
CA THR A 53 15.02 1.71 0.10
C THR A 53 13.78 1.53 0.95
N LEU A 54 12.73 0.95 0.35
CA LEU A 54 11.50 0.58 1.05
C LEU A 54 11.37 -0.94 0.99
N VAL A 55 11.00 -1.56 2.10
CA VAL A 55 10.64 -2.98 2.15
C VAL A 55 9.21 -3.08 2.62
N TYR A 56 8.38 -3.72 1.82
CA TYR A 56 6.98 -4.00 2.11
C TYR A 56 6.79 -5.50 2.34
N GLU A 57 6.27 -5.86 3.51
CA GLU A 57 5.99 -7.23 3.91
C GLU A 57 4.50 -7.36 4.29
N THR A 58 3.85 -8.40 3.83
CA THR A 58 2.46 -8.67 4.23
C THR A 58 2.40 -8.93 5.74
N ALA A 59 1.48 -8.27 6.43
CA ALA A 59 1.28 -8.40 7.87
C ALA A 59 -0.22 -8.54 8.18
N GLY A 60 -0.73 -9.77 8.18
CA GLY A 60 -2.16 -10.04 8.31
C GLY A 60 -2.96 -9.37 7.16
N GLU A 61 -3.94 -8.55 7.51
CA GLU A 61 -4.73 -7.75 6.55
C GLU A 61 -4.04 -6.43 6.15
N GLY A 62 -2.89 -6.15 6.74
CA GLY A 62 -2.13 -4.93 6.54
C GLY A 62 -0.77 -5.17 5.91
N ILE A 63 0.11 -4.23 6.16
CA ILE A 63 1.47 -4.21 5.64
C ILE A 63 2.45 -3.73 6.70
N LYS A 64 3.59 -4.39 6.78
CA LYS A 64 4.76 -3.88 7.49
C LYS A 64 5.63 -3.12 6.49
N VAL A 65 6.01 -1.93 6.84
CA VAL A 65 6.85 -1.03 6.03
C VAL A 65 8.15 -0.79 6.78
N THR A 66 9.26 -1.03 6.10
CA THR A 66 10.59 -0.63 6.56
C THR A 66 11.16 0.39 5.60
N VAL A 67 11.70 1.47 6.12
CA VAL A 67 12.28 2.57 5.35
C VAL A 67 13.72 2.79 5.78
N ASP A 68 14.63 2.72 4.82
CA ASP A 68 16.04 3.09 4.94
C ASP A 68 16.31 4.25 3.99
N GLN A 69 16.64 5.41 4.54
CA GLN A 69 16.86 6.62 3.76
C GLN A 69 18.17 7.29 4.14
N MET A 70 18.96 7.63 3.14
CA MET A 70 20.06 8.58 3.27
C MET A 70 19.57 9.94 2.76
N PRO A 71 19.26 10.91 3.64
CA PRO A 71 18.80 12.22 3.21
C PRO A 71 19.91 12.98 2.48
N PHE A 72 19.55 14.10 1.84
CA PHE A 72 20.54 14.98 1.21
C PHE A 72 21.56 15.47 2.24
N ASP A 73 21.08 15.93 3.40
CA ASP A 73 21.87 16.35 4.55
C ASP A 73 21.41 15.61 5.81
N GLY A 74 22.35 15.41 6.75
CA GLY A 74 22.07 14.80 8.04
C GLY A 74 22.31 13.29 8.09
N PRO A 75 21.97 12.67 9.23
CA PRO A 75 22.19 11.23 9.44
C PRO A 75 21.21 10.37 8.66
N ALA A 76 21.58 9.10 8.46
CA ALA A 76 20.69 8.08 7.92
C ALA A 76 19.42 7.95 8.78
N ILE A 77 18.30 7.76 8.12
CA ILE A 77 16.98 7.58 8.73
C ILE A 77 16.57 6.12 8.53
N HIS A 78 16.24 5.45 9.62
CA HIS A 78 15.69 4.09 9.60
C HIS A 78 14.45 4.05 10.47
N TYR A 79 13.34 3.55 9.92
CA TYR A 79 12.15 3.29 10.71
C TYR A 79 11.30 2.16 10.09
N ALA A 80 10.48 1.55 10.93
CA ALA A 80 9.51 0.56 10.51
C ALA A 80 8.18 0.75 11.26
N TYR A 81 7.08 0.39 10.60
CA TYR A 81 5.76 0.37 11.22
C TYR A 81 4.87 -0.64 10.50
N THR A 82 3.80 -1.07 11.19
CA THR A 82 2.77 -1.92 10.61
C THR A 82 1.45 -1.18 10.64
N ALA A 83 0.74 -1.18 9.52
CA ALA A 83 -0.55 -0.52 9.39
C ALA A 83 -1.52 -1.38 8.58
N ASN A 84 -2.80 -1.35 8.98
CA ASN A 84 -3.89 -1.80 8.12
C ASN A 84 -4.26 -0.70 7.13
N TYR A 85 -5.14 -1.03 6.19
CA TYR A 85 -5.62 -0.05 5.19
C TYR A 85 -6.96 0.58 5.61
N ASP A 86 -7.17 0.76 6.90
CA ASP A 86 -8.43 1.20 7.54
C ASP A 86 -8.45 2.68 7.92
N GLY A 87 -7.39 3.41 7.62
CA GLY A 87 -7.27 4.85 7.90
C GLY A 87 -7.00 5.20 9.37
N LYS A 88 -6.71 4.22 10.22
CA LYS A 88 -6.36 4.47 11.62
C LYS A 88 -4.90 4.87 11.76
N ASP A 89 -4.65 5.80 12.67
CA ASP A 89 -3.30 6.21 13.03
C ASP A 89 -2.57 5.05 13.74
N VAL A 90 -1.38 4.75 13.27
CA VAL A 90 -0.45 3.81 13.90
C VAL A 90 0.86 4.52 14.25
N PRO A 91 1.52 4.14 15.34
CA PRO A 91 2.78 4.77 15.73
C PRO A 91 3.90 4.46 14.72
N VAL A 92 4.73 5.47 14.45
CA VAL A 92 5.93 5.39 13.63
C VAL A 92 7.11 5.89 14.45
N VAL A 93 7.98 4.98 14.86
CA VAL A 93 9.16 5.30 15.68
C VAL A 93 10.38 5.40 14.78
N GLY A 94 11.17 6.48 14.94
CA GLY A 94 12.39 6.71 14.17
C GLY A 94 12.22 7.61 12.94
N ASN A 95 10.99 7.99 12.59
CA ASN A 95 10.76 8.98 11.54
C ASN A 95 10.79 10.39 12.13
N PRO A 96 11.75 11.26 11.73
CA PRO A 96 11.84 12.61 12.28
C PRO A 96 10.65 13.51 11.89
N ALA A 97 9.98 13.20 10.78
CA ALA A 97 8.90 14.03 10.23
C ALA A 97 7.50 13.61 10.72
N ALA A 98 7.35 12.43 11.32
CA ALA A 98 6.05 11.94 11.77
C ALA A 98 6.19 10.98 12.96
N ASP A 99 5.21 11.01 13.87
CA ASP A 99 5.06 10.06 14.98
C ASP A 99 3.91 9.08 14.77
N THR A 100 2.99 9.40 13.86
CA THR A 100 1.93 8.49 13.42
C THR A 100 1.72 8.55 11.90
N SER A 101 1.21 7.44 11.36
CA SER A 101 0.80 7.33 9.96
C SER A 101 -0.51 6.58 9.87
N ALA A 102 -1.43 7.08 9.03
CA ALA A 102 -2.69 6.42 8.71
C ALA A 102 -2.67 6.02 7.24
N ARG A 103 -3.07 4.79 6.94
CA ARG A 103 -3.05 4.24 5.59
C ARG A 103 -4.45 3.86 5.15
N THR A 104 -4.86 4.28 3.95
CA THR A 104 -6.18 3.99 3.40
C THR A 104 -6.04 3.47 1.98
N ARG A 105 -6.70 2.35 1.68
CA ARG A 105 -6.77 1.83 0.31
C ARG A 105 -7.82 2.60 -0.49
N VAL A 106 -7.40 3.11 -1.64
CA VAL A 106 -8.30 3.79 -2.59
C VAL A 106 -8.84 2.79 -3.62
N ASN A 107 -7.95 1.96 -4.17
CA ASN A 107 -8.28 0.90 -5.14
C ASN A 107 -7.18 -0.18 -5.14
N ALA A 108 -7.19 -1.09 -6.11
CA ALA A 108 -6.25 -2.20 -6.19
C ALA A 108 -4.77 -1.78 -6.29
N THR A 109 -4.48 -0.60 -6.87
CA THR A 109 -3.11 -0.12 -7.10
C THR A 109 -2.78 1.16 -6.34
N THR A 110 -3.76 1.80 -5.70
CA THR A 110 -3.59 3.12 -5.08
C THR A 110 -3.86 3.08 -3.59
N THR A 111 -2.94 3.64 -2.82
CA THR A 111 -3.02 3.80 -1.37
C THR A 111 -2.69 5.23 -1.00
N ASN A 112 -3.47 5.80 -0.09
CA ASN A 112 -3.18 7.11 0.52
C ASN A 112 -2.62 6.94 1.92
N LEU A 113 -1.67 7.82 2.30
CA LEU A 113 -1.17 7.96 3.64
C LEU A 113 -1.35 9.39 4.13
N VAL A 114 -1.62 9.50 5.43
CA VAL A 114 -1.56 10.77 6.17
C VAL A 114 -0.55 10.61 7.28
N ASN A 115 0.52 11.39 7.24
CA ASN A 115 1.56 11.42 8.27
C ASN A 115 1.31 12.59 9.20
N LYS A 116 1.35 12.32 10.51
CA LYS A 116 1.10 13.34 11.54
C LYS A 116 2.26 13.39 12.52
N LYS A 117 2.46 14.57 13.11
CA LYS A 117 3.38 14.80 14.23
C LYS A 117 2.66 15.63 15.30
N ALA A 118 2.65 15.13 16.52
CA ALA A 118 1.89 15.73 17.63
C ALA A 118 0.41 16.00 17.26
N GLY A 119 -0.21 15.08 16.51
CA GLY A 119 -1.59 15.19 16.05
C GLY A 119 -1.80 16.10 14.84
N LEU A 120 -0.80 16.84 14.39
CA LEU A 120 -0.89 17.75 13.23
C LEU A 120 -0.49 17.02 11.95
N VAL A 121 -1.27 17.20 10.87
CA VAL A 121 -0.93 16.66 9.56
C VAL A 121 0.33 17.34 9.03
N MET A 122 1.38 16.55 8.82
CA MET A 122 2.65 16.98 8.23
C MET A 122 2.67 16.78 6.73
N SER A 123 2.25 15.59 6.26
CA SER A 123 2.21 15.30 4.84
C SER A 123 1.07 14.36 4.47
N THR A 124 0.63 14.49 3.24
CA THR A 124 -0.23 13.53 2.55
C THR A 124 0.56 12.87 1.43
N VAL A 125 0.37 11.57 1.29
CA VAL A 125 1.15 10.75 0.37
C VAL A 125 0.20 9.88 -0.43
N THR A 126 0.36 9.84 -1.74
CA THR A 126 -0.34 8.90 -2.61
C THR A 126 0.67 7.94 -3.21
N LEU A 127 0.43 6.65 -3.03
CA LEU A 127 1.24 5.56 -3.57
C LEU A 127 0.47 4.89 -4.69
N VAL A 128 1.12 4.71 -5.82
CA VAL A 128 0.54 4.03 -6.99
C VAL A 128 1.50 2.96 -7.49
N ASP A 129 1.05 1.70 -7.40
CA ASP A 129 1.76 0.58 -8.02
C ASP A 129 1.47 0.55 -9.52
N SER A 130 2.49 0.31 -10.34
CA SER A 130 2.28 0.04 -11.76
C SER A 130 1.54 -1.28 -11.97
N THR A 131 0.82 -1.41 -13.06
CA THR A 131 0.01 -2.61 -13.37
C THR A 131 0.85 -3.88 -13.53
N ASP A 132 2.13 -3.74 -13.92
CA ASP A 132 3.08 -4.84 -14.01
C ASP A 132 3.80 -5.14 -12.69
N GLY A 133 3.51 -4.36 -11.62
CA GLY A 133 4.08 -4.52 -10.28
C GLY A 133 5.58 -4.23 -10.18
N LYS A 134 6.19 -3.54 -11.16
CA LYS A 134 7.63 -3.28 -11.20
C LYS A 134 8.04 -1.88 -10.78
N MET A 135 7.09 -0.95 -10.75
CA MET A 135 7.32 0.43 -10.33
C MET A 135 6.31 0.84 -9.26
N LEU A 136 6.77 1.64 -8.32
CA LEU A 136 5.97 2.30 -7.31
C LEU A 136 6.21 3.80 -7.44
N THR A 137 5.14 4.57 -7.65
CA THR A 137 5.18 6.03 -7.68
C THR A 137 4.62 6.57 -6.38
N ILE A 138 5.38 7.41 -5.70
CA ILE A 138 5.00 8.05 -4.43
C ILE A 138 4.95 9.55 -4.63
N THR A 139 3.76 10.12 -4.58
CA THR A 139 3.54 11.57 -4.59
C THR A 139 3.39 12.05 -3.16
N THR A 140 4.20 13.00 -2.74
CA THR A 140 4.18 13.56 -1.38
C THR A 140 4.00 15.07 -1.44
N THR A 141 3.04 15.57 -0.66
CA THR A 141 2.83 17.00 -0.43
C THR A 141 2.75 17.26 1.06
N GLY A 142 3.29 18.39 1.53
CA GLY A 142 3.23 18.75 2.96
C GLY A 142 4.45 19.51 3.44
N LYS A 143 4.96 19.09 4.60
CA LYS A 143 6.14 19.68 5.25
C LYS A 143 7.07 18.60 5.76
N ASP A 144 8.36 18.87 5.73
CA ASP A 144 9.40 18.04 6.35
C ASP A 144 9.49 18.26 7.87
N ALA A 145 10.45 17.59 8.50
CA ALA A 145 10.70 17.73 9.95
C ALA A 145 11.11 19.16 10.37
N ALA A 146 11.66 19.95 9.47
CA ALA A 146 12.05 21.35 9.69
C ALA A 146 10.90 22.33 9.36
N GLY A 147 9.73 21.82 8.92
CA GLY A 147 8.57 22.64 8.55
C GLY A 147 8.67 23.25 7.14
N GLN A 148 9.65 22.85 6.33
CA GLN A 148 9.79 23.30 4.96
C GLN A 148 8.81 22.53 4.05
N LYS A 149 8.30 23.20 3.02
CA LYS A 149 7.39 22.58 2.07
C LYS A 149 8.07 21.43 1.33
N ILE A 150 7.31 20.34 1.17
CA ILE A 150 7.63 19.22 0.30
C ILE A 150 6.59 19.15 -0.81
N ASP A 151 7.06 18.99 -2.03
CA ASP A 151 6.26 18.62 -3.20
C ASP A 151 7.14 17.78 -4.11
N SER A 152 6.84 16.48 -4.16
CA SER A 152 7.67 15.52 -4.88
C SER A 152 6.88 14.37 -5.47
N VAL A 153 7.40 13.85 -6.57
CA VAL A 153 7.00 12.59 -7.20
C VAL A 153 8.23 11.70 -7.23
N ALA A 154 8.30 10.73 -6.34
CA ALA A 154 9.40 9.78 -6.24
C ALA A 154 9.01 8.46 -6.90
N VAL A 155 9.85 7.96 -7.77
CA VAL A 155 9.66 6.68 -8.47
C VAL A 155 10.63 5.67 -7.92
N TYR A 156 10.13 4.48 -7.60
CA TYR A 156 10.89 3.35 -7.10
C TYR A 156 10.79 2.18 -8.06
N ASP A 157 11.91 1.54 -8.34
CA ASP A 157 11.97 0.30 -9.09
C ASP A 157 12.02 -0.89 -8.12
N LYS A 158 11.27 -1.95 -8.44
CA LYS A 158 11.29 -3.20 -7.67
C LYS A 158 12.62 -3.91 -7.84
N GLN A 159 13.13 -4.48 -6.74
CA GLN A 159 14.40 -5.23 -6.70
C GLN A 159 14.14 -6.73 -6.80
#